data_7ca502dec4a9579c5e82ad661f215219
#
_entry.id   7ca502dec4a9579c5e82ad661f215219
#
_cell.length_a   1.000
_cell.length_b   1.000
_cell.length_c   1.000
_cell.angle_alpha   90.00
_cell.angle_beta   90.00
_cell.angle_gamma   90.00
#
_symmetry.space_group_name_H-M   'P 1'
#
loop_
_entity.id
_entity.type
_entity.pdbx_description
1 polymer ?
#
loop_
_entity_poly.entity_id
_entity_poly.type
_entity_poly.pdbx_seq_one_letter_code
_entity_poly.pdbx_strand_id
1 'polypeptide(L)'
;MQQRFKNWLFEGAYTPDGLTFDVGNATREALTRGHGLSDEYSNGNGSLMRILPLAFTEAGPSDVEAVSSITHAHATSVEACQLYVDIARRLLKGQQLSEILSGLETSKTYARLQTLAELTEDDIRSSGYVVDTLEAALWCLLTSTSYPETILKAVNLGDDTDTVAAVAGGLAGIIYGLEGIPDNWLAQLRHKELLESCLF
;
A
#
# COMPACT_ATOMS: atom_id res chain seq x y z
N MET A 1 15.39 -6.10 9.21
CA MET A 1 14.23 -6.25 8.33
C MET A 1 14.55 -7.02 7.05
N GLN A 2 15.59 -6.70 6.29
CA GLN A 2 15.97 -7.39 5.05
C GLN A 2 16.08 -8.92 5.19
N GLN A 3 16.65 -9.44 6.30
CA GLN A 3 16.74 -10.89 6.52
C GLN A 3 15.34 -11.55 6.61
N ARG A 4 14.34 -10.89 7.23
CA ARG A 4 12.98 -11.41 7.29
C ARG A 4 12.35 -11.52 5.92
N PHE A 5 12.59 -10.55 5.01
CA PHE A 5 12.13 -10.64 3.62
C PHE A 5 12.83 -11.75 2.83
N LYS A 6 14.12 -12.01 3.09
CA LYS A 6 14.82 -13.16 2.51
C LYS A 6 14.23 -14.49 3.00
N ASN A 7 13.95 -14.60 4.29
CA ASN A 7 13.33 -15.81 4.85
C ASN A 7 11.92 -16.02 4.25
N TRP A 8 11.14 -14.94 4.10
CA TRP A 8 9.86 -15.02 3.39
C TRP A 8 10.05 -15.51 1.95
N LEU A 9 10.97 -14.91 1.19
CA LEU A 9 11.13 -15.23 -0.23
C LEU A 9 11.69 -16.64 -0.46
N PHE A 10 12.69 -17.06 0.27
CA PHE A 10 13.47 -18.28 0.00
C PHE A 10 13.05 -19.47 0.85
N GLU A 11 12.42 -19.24 2.00
CA GLU A 11 12.06 -20.26 2.97
C GLU A 11 10.55 -20.37 3.20
N GLY A 12 9.73 -19.50 2.57
CA GLY A 12 8.29 -19.45 2.77
C GLY A 12 7.88 -19.01 4.17
N ALA A 13 8.80 -18.41 4.94
CA ALA A 13 8.49 -17.94 6.30
C ALA A 13 7.38 -16.89 6.28
N TYR A 14 6.55 -16.86 7.33
CA TYR A 14 5.43 -15.92 7.48
C TYR A 14 4.31 -16.07 6.44
N THR A 15 4.25 -17.18 5.75
CA THR A 15 3.16 -17.52 4.82
C THR A 15 2.24 -18.59 5.43
N PRO A 16 0.95 -18.64 5.07
CA PRO A 16 0.01 -19.61 5.65
C PRO A 16 0.40 -21.07 5.39
N ASP A 17 1.02 -21.34 4.25
CA ASP A 17 1.29 -22.70 3.77
C ASP A 17 2.78 -23.04 3.67
N GLY A 18 3.67 -22.17 4.15
CA GLY A 18 5.13 -22.34 3.99
C GLY A 18 5.62 -22.14 2.55
N LEU A 19 4.80 -21.56 1.70
CA LEU A 19 5.11 -21.33 0.28
C LEU A 19 4.96 -19.86 -0.06
N THR A 20 5.95 -19.33 -0.77
CA THR A 20 5.89 -17.97 -1.35
C THR A 20 5.44 -18.09 -2.80
N PHE A 21 4.40 -17.35 -3.16
CA PHE A 21 3.89 -17.27 -4.53
C PHE A 21 3.80 -15.81 -4.97
N ASP A 22 3.65 -15.61 -6.27
CA ASP A 22 3.39 -14.32 -6.92
C ASP A 22 4.34 -13.18 -6.44
N VAL A 23 5.62 -13.44 -6.57
CA VAL A 23 6.65 -12.47 -6.18
C VAL A 23 6.99 -11.58 -7.36
N GLY A 24 6.78 -10.27 -7.22
CA GLY A 24 7.15 -9.28 -8.23
C GLY A 24 8.65 -9.33 -8.57
N ASN A 25 8.97 -9.13 -9.85
CA ASN A 25 10.34 -9.24 -10.36
C ASN A 25 11.33 -8.33 -9.62
N ALA A 26 10.97 -7.06 -9.40
CA ALA A 26 11.82 -6.11 -8.69
C ALA A 26 12.12 -6.57 -7.24
N THR A 27 11.11 -7.09 -6.53
CA THR A 27 11.28 -7.64 -5.17
C THR A 27 12.23 -8.84 -5.17
N ARG A 28 12.02 -9.80 -6.06
CA ARG A 28 12.87 -11.00 -6.17
C ARG A 28 14.32 -10.63 -6.48
N GLU A 29 14.51 -9.75 -7.45
CA GLU A 29 15.82 -9.32 -7.88
C GLU A 29 16.56 -8.55 -6.77
N ALA A 30 15.91 -7.59 -6.13
CA ALA A 30 16.48 -6.82 -5.03
C ALA A 30 16.90 -7.71 -3.86
N LEU A 31 16.06 -8.65 -3.43
CA LEU A 31 16.40 -9.56 -2.33
C LEU A 31 17.51 -10.54 -2.70
N THR A 32 17.59 -10.96 -3.96
CA THR A 32 18.68 -11.80 -4.47
C THR A 32 20.00 -11.02 -4.51
N ARG A 33 19.98 -9.78 -5.03
CA ARG A 33 21.16 -8.91 -5.09
C ARG A 33 21.56 -8.34 -3.73
N GLY A 34 20.63 -8.28 -2.77
CA GLY A 34 20.86 -7.73 -1.43
C GLY A 34 20.74 -6.21 -1.32
N HIS A 35 20.23 -5.54 -2.34
CA HIS A 35 19.95 -4.09 -2.35
C HIS A 35 18.73 -3.78 -3.24
N GLY A 36 18.02 -2.69 -2.92
CA GLY A 36 16.87 -2.23 -3.71
C GLY A 36 17.26 -1.74 -5.09
N LEU A 37 16.31 -1.86 -6.01
CA LEU A 37 16.48 -1.38 -7.39
C LEU A 37 16.08 0.09 -7.49
N SER A 38 16.87 0.86 -8.24
CA SER A 38 16.67 2.32 -8.39
C SER A 38 16.55 2.79 -9.84
N ASP A 39 16.44 1.84 -10.78
CA ASP A 39 16.21 2.17 -12.18
C ASP A 39 14.74 2.55 -12.44
N GLU A 40 14.50 3.25 -13.55
CA GLU A 40 13.18 3.79 -13.92
C GLU A 40 12.10 2.69 -14.10
N TYR A 41 12.51 1.46 -14.47
CA TYR A 41 11.59 0.35 -14.69
C TYR A 41 11.27 -0.43 -13.41
N SER A 42 11.91 -0.10 -12.30
CA SER A 42 11.74 -0.78 -11.00
C SER A 42 10.78 -0.05 -10.05
N ASN A 43 9.77 0.62 -10.60
CA ASN A 43 8.75 1.38 -9.87
C ASN A 43 7.43 0.62 -9.69
N GLY A 44 7.51 -0.68 -9.38
CA GLY A 44 6.34 -1.45 -8.96
C GLY A 44 5.87 -1.06 -7.55
N ASN A 45 4.64 -1.47 -7.22
CA ASN A 45 3.98 -1.17 -5.95
C ASN A 45 4.43 -2.05 -4.76
N GLY A 46 5.41 -2.93 -4.95
CA GLY A 46 5.81 -3.92 -3.93
C GLY A 46 6.37 -3.33 -2.62
N SER A 47 6.84 -2.07 -2.57
CA SER A 47 7.14 -1.39 -1.32
C SER A 47 5.89 -0.72 -0.72
N LEU A 48 5.02 -0.14 -1.56
CA LEU A 48 3.81 0.55 -1.13
C LEU A 48 2.86 -0.37 -0.37
N MET A 49 2.58 -1.57 -0.89
CA MET A 49 1.63 -2.53 -0.32
C MET A 49 1.97 -3.01 1.09
N ARG A 50 3.20 -2.79 1.57
CA ARG A 50 3.68 -3.27 2.88
C ARG A 50 4.10 -2.17 3.85
N ILE A 51 4.03 -0.89 3.45
CA ILE A 51 4.63 0.22 4.20
C ILE A 51 3.73 0.75 5.34
N LEU A 52 2.41 0.50 5.25
CA LEU A 52 1.42 1.05 6.18
C LEU A 52 1.75 0.89 7.68
N PRO A 53 2.30 -0.23 8.16
CA PRO A 53 2.63 -0.38 9.59
C PRO A 53 3.53 0.73 10.14
N LEU A 54 4.33 1.40 9.31
CA LEU A 54 5.16 2.53 9.75
C LEU A 54 4.33 3.76 10.15
N ALA A 55 3.08 3.87 9.71
CA ALA A 55 2.18 4.95 10.11
C ALA A 55 1.84 4.91 11.62
N PHE A 56 1.91 3.74 12.23
CA PHE A 56 1.61 3.49 13.66
C PHE A 56 2.85 3.56 14.56
N THR A 57 3.99 3.99 14.02
CA THR A 57 5.26 4.10 14.73
C THR A 57 5.79 5.53 14.66
N GLU A 58 6.89 5.81 15.39
CA GLU A 58 7.61 7.09 15.32
C GLU A 58 8.58 7.20 14.12
N ALA A 59 8.47 6.29 13.13
CA ALA A 59 9.33 6.28 11.95
C ALA A 59 9.28 7.62 11.20
N GLY A 60 10.42 8.23 10.94
CA GLY A 60 10.53 9.45 10.15
C GLY A 60 10.56 9.16 8.62
N PRO A 61 10.60 10.21 7.79
CA PRO A 61 10.69 10.04 6.33
C PRO A 61 11.90 9.20 5.88
N SER A 62 13.04 9.33 6.56
CA SER A 62 14.24 8.53 6.28
C SER A 62 14.07 7.05 6.60
N ASP A 63 13.26 6.70 7.60
CA ASP A 63 12.96 5.30 7.92
C ASP A 63 12.03 4.69 6.87
N VAL A 64 11.03 5.46 6.39
CA VAL A 64 10.15 5.06 5.30
C VAL A 64 10.97 4.81 4.03
N GLU A 65 11.87 5.72 3.68
CA GLU A 65 12.80 5.56 2.57
C GLU A 65 13.65 4.29 2.72
N ALA A 66 14.25 4.07 3.90
CA ALA A 66 15.07 2.90 4.16
C ALA A 66 14.29 1.59 4.01
N VAL A 67 13.03 1.55 4.44
CA VAL A 67 12.16 0.36 4.32
C VAL A 67 11.69 0.14 2.87
N SER A 68 11.31 1.19 2.14
CA SER A 68 11.01 1.10 0.71
C SER A 68 12.22 0.58 -0.06
N SER A 69 13.39 1.18 0.19
CA SER A 69 14.66 0.91 -0.49
C SER A 69 15.24 -0.47 -0.23
N ILE A 70 14.66 -1.29 0.64
CA ILE A 70 15.02 -2.72 0.72
C ILE A 70 14.81 -3.40 -0.63
N THR A 71 13.78 -2.99 -1.38
CA THR A 71 13.45 -3.57 -2.70
C THR A 71 13.25 -2.51 -3.79
N HIS A 72 12.64 -1.36 -3.49
CA HIS A 72 12.30 -0.29 -4.43
C HIS A 72 12.93 1.02 -3.95
N ALA A 73 14.10 1.34 -4.50
CA ALA A 73 14.92 2.47 -4.08
C ALA A 73 14.82 3.68 -5.03
N HIS A 74 14.02 3.60 -6.09
CA HIS A 74 13.78 4.75 -6.98
C HIS A 74 12.93 5.81 -6.27
N ALA A 75 13.24 7.09 -6.54
CA ALA A 75 12.59 8.22 -5.88
C ALA A 75 11.05 8.18 -5.97
N THR A 76 10.48 7.75 -7.09
CA THR A 76 9.04 7.60 -7.28
C THR A 76 8.43 6.62 -6.27
N SER A 77 9.03 5.44 -6.09
CA SER A 77 8.53 4.44 -5.13
C SER A 77 8.69 4.89 -3.67
N VAL A 78 9.79 5.57 -3.37
CA VAL A 78 10.03 6.15 -2.04
C VAL A 78 9.00 7.23 -1.72
N GLU A 79 8.76 8.16 -2.66
CA GLU A 79 7.76 9.22 -2.48
C GLU A 79 6.35 8.66 -2.27
N ALA A 80 5.93 7.63 -3.05
CA ALA A 80 4.65 6.96 -2.83
C ALA A 80 4.50 6.43 -1.39
N CYS A 81 5.54 5.79 -0.87
CA CYS A 81 5.56 5.27 0.49
C CYS A 81 5.47 6.40 1.53
N GLN A 82 6.20 7.49 1.33
CA GLN A 82 6.17 8.66 2.23
C GLN A 82 4.80 9.34 2.21
N LEU A 83 4.21 9.57 1.04
CA LEU A 83 2.86 10.11 0.89
C LEU A 83 1.81 9.21 1.57
N TYR A 84 1.87 7.90 1.33
CA TYR A 84 0.92 6.96 1.90
C TYR A 84 0.99 6.92 3.43
N VAL A 85 2.18 6.92 4.02
CA VAL A 85 2.38 6.96 5.48
C VAL A 85 1.91 8.31 6.06
N ASP A 86 2.17 9.45 5.39
CA ASP A 86 1.68 10.76 5.83
C ASP A 86 0.16 10.83 5.79
N ILE A 87 -0.47 10.39 4.69
CA ILE A 87 -1.93 10.32 4.56
C ILE A 87 -2.51 9.48 5.70
N ALA A 88 -1.98 8.28 5.95
CA ALA A 88 -2.44 7.40 7.01
C ALA A 88 -2.36 8.07 8.40
N ARG A 89 -1.26 8.75 8.70
CA ARG A 89 -1.08 9.48 9.97
C ARG A 89 -2.04 10.65 10.12
N ARG A 90 -2.35 11.35 9.05
CA ARG A 90 -3.32 12.46 9.07
C ARG A 90 -4.74 11.94 9.23
N LEU A 91 -5.08 10.80 8.62
CA LEU A 91 -6.34 10.09 8.84
C LEU A 91 -6.48 9.63 10.30
N LEU A 92 -5.43 9.05 10.90
CA LEU A 92 -5.39 8.68 12.32
C LEU A 92 -5.63 9.86 13.27
N LYS A 93 -5.31 11.09 12.84
CA LYS A 93 -5.61 12.34 13.57
C LYS A 93 -7.01 12.87 13.29
N GLY A 94 -7.84 12.16 12.53
CA GLY A 94 -9.22 12.53 12.21
C GLY A 94 -9.39 13.55 11.09
N GLN A 95 -8.34 13.84 10.30
CA GLN A 95 -8.45 14.72 9.14
C GLN A 95 -9.23 14.03 8.01
N GLN A 96 -9.96 14.82 7.23
CA GLN A 96 -10.70 14.28 6.07
C GLN A 96 -9.77 14.04 4.89
N LEU A 97 -9.96 12.91 4.17
CA LEU A 97 -9.10 12.54 3.05
C LEU A 97 -9.04 13.62 1.96
N SER A 98 -10.17 14.23 1.61
CA SER A 98 -10.24 15.31 0.62
C SER A 98 -9.40 16.53 1.00
N GLU A 99 -9.41 16.92 2.29
CA GLU A 99 -8.59 18.01 2.80
C GLU A 99 -7.10 17.65 2.80
N ILE A 100 -6.79 16.38 3.15
CA ILE A 100 -5.42 15.88 3.10
C ILE A 100 -4.86 16.00 1.69
N LEU A 101 -5.59 15.46 0.70
CA LEU A 101 -5.11 15.41 -0.69
C LEU A 101 -4.97 16.80 -1.31
N SER A 102 -5.92 17.71 -1.07
CA SER A 102 -5.84 19.09 -1.59
C SER A 102 -4.67 19.88 -1.04
N GLY A 103 -4.18 19.52 0.15
CA GLY A 103 -3.05 20.19 0.81
C GLY A 103 -1.73 19.40 0.74
N LEU A 104 -1.63 18.32 -0.06
CA LEU A 104 -0.40 17.56 -0.21
C LEU A 104 0.66 18.35 -0.99
N GLU A 105 1.89 18.36 -0.46
CA GLU A 105 3.07 18.76 -1.22
C GLU A 105 3.63 17.51 -1.92
N THR A 106 3.63 17.53 -3.24
CA THR A 106 4.05 16.39 -4.06
C THR A 106 4.98 16.81 -5.19
N SER A 107 5.76 15.87 -5.70
CA SER A 107 6.44 16.03 -6.99
C SER A 107 5.41 16.11 -8.13
N LYS A 108 5.89 16.44 -9.34
CA LYS A 108 5.03 16.44 -10.54
C LYS A 108 4.42 15.06 -10.83
N THR A 109 5.08 13.99 -10.44
CA THR A 109 4.62 12.61 -10.62
C THR A 109 3.31 12.35 -9.87
N TYR A 110 3.14 12.93 -8.69
CA TYR A 110 1.98 12.75 -7.83
C TYR A 110 1.03 13.96 -7.78
N ALA A 111 1.25 14.98 -8.62
CA ALA A 111 0.43 16.19 -8.63
C ALA A 111 -1.07 15.92 -8.86
N ARG A 112 -1.40 14.84 -9.55
CA ARG A 112 -2.78 14.44 -9.85
C ARG A 112 -3.57 14.02 -8.60
N LEU A 113 -2.89 13.66 -7.50
CA LEU A 113 -3.53 13.36 -6.22
C LEU A 113 -4.39 14.52 -5.69
N GLN A 114 -4.01 15.77 -5.98
CA GLN A 114 -4.74 16.96 -5.52
C GLN A 114 -6.11 17.13 -6.21
N THR A 115 -6.29 16.55 -7.39
CA THR A 115 -7.52 16.66 -8.21
C THR A 115 -8.23 15.32 -8.39
N LEU A 116 -7.87 14.31 -7.59
CA LEU A 116 -8.40 12.95 -7.70
C LEU A 116 -9.94 12.89 -7.60
N ALA A 117 -10.54 13.76 -6.80
CA ALA A 117 -11.99 13.84 -6.63
C ALA A 117 -12.75 14.27 -7.90
N GLU A 118 -12.07 14.88 -8.86
CA GLU A 118 -12.64 15.35 -10.13
C GLU A 118 -12.64 14.26 -11.22
N LEU A 119 -11.95 13.13 -10.97
CA LEU A 119 -11.75 12.07 -11.94
C LEU A 119 -12.89 11.05 -11.93
N THR A 120 -13.16 10.51 -13.11
CA THR A 120 -14.08 9.39 -13.30
C THR A 120 -13.34 8.05 -13.26
N GLU A 121 -14.08 6.94 -13.20
CA GLU A 121 -13.48 5.60 -13.21
C GLU A 121 -12.64 5.36 -14.48
N ASP A 122 -13.08 5.86 -15.62
CA ASP A 122 -12.37 5.73 -16.92
C ASP A 122 -10.99 6.45 -16.92
N ASP A 123 -10.78 7.39 -16.00
CA ASP A 123 -9.53 8.12 -15.85
C ASP A 123 -8.53 7.40 -14.95
N ILE A 124 -8.96 6.37 -14.22
CA ILE A 124 -8.16 5.65 -13.23
C ILE A 124 -7.49 4.43 -13.85
N ARG A 125 -6.18 4.30 -13.61
CA ARG A 125 -5.41 3.10 -13.92
C ARG A 125 -5.11 2.35 -12.62
N SER A 126 -5.20 1.03 -12.66
CA SER A 126 -4.99 0.14 -11.51
C SER A 126 -3.86 -0.86 -11.74
N SER A 127 -2.85 -0.45 -12.53
CA SER A 127 -1.71 -1.32 -12.84
C SER A 127 -0.77 -1.50 -11.63
N GLY A 128 0.16 -2.46 -11.75
CA GLY A 128 1.23 -2.67 -10.76
C GLY A 128 2.28 -1.54 -10.67
N TYR A 129 2.15 -0.46 -11.46
CA TYR A 129 2.96 0.74 -11.32
C TYR A 129 2.56 1.51 -10.05
N VAL A 130 3.55 1.88 -9.25
CA VAL A 130 3.31 2.43 -7.90
C VAL A 130 2.42 3.68 -7.89
N VAL A 131 2.51 4.54 -8.91
CA VAL A 131 1.68 5.74 -9.03
C VAL A 131 0.23 5.37 -9.31
N ASP A 132 0.00 4.48 -10.28
CA ASP A 132 -1.33 3.99 -10.63
C ASP A 132 -2.00 3.32 -9.42
N THR A 133 -1.27 2.46 -8.70
CA THR A 133 -1.78 1.80 -7.48
C THR A 133 -2.18 2.81 -6.40
N LEU A 134 -1.34 3.82 -6.14
CA LEU A 134 -1.65 4.83 -5.10
C LEU A 134 -2.84 5.68 -5.50
N GLU A 135 -2.89 6.16 -6.75
CA GLU A 135 -4.02 6.94 -7.27
C GLU A 135 -5.33 6.14 -7.22
N ALA A 136 -5.33 4.90 -7.72
CA ALA A 136 -6.49 4.02 -7.73
C ALA A 136 -7.02 3.75 -6.31
N ALA A 137 -6.14 3.43 -5.38
CA ALA A 137 -6.53 3.17 -3.99
C ALA A 137 -7.15 4.40 -3.31
N LEU A 138 -6.55 5.58 -3.50
CA LEU A 138 -7.07 6.83 -2.93
C LEU A 138 -8.37 7.28 -3.61
N TRP A 139 -8.51 7.08 -4.92
CA TRP A 139 -9.74 7.37 -5.64
C TRP A 139 -10.90 6.48 -5.18
N CYS A 140 -10.66 5.17 -5.04
CA CYS A 140 -11.65 4.26 -4.50
C CYS A 140 -12.13 4.69 -3.12
N LEU A 141 -11.20 5.11 -2.25
CA LEU A 141 -11.52 5.57 -0.91
C LEU A 141 -12.31 6.89 -0.91
N LEU A 142 -11.94 7.86 -1.76
CA LEU A 142 -12.64 9.15 -1.91
C LEU A 142 -14.08 9.00 -2.41
N THR A 143 -14.31 8.03 -3.27
CA THR A 143 -15.59 7.83 -3.97
C THR A 143 -16.46 6.74 -3.35
N SER A 144 -16.13 6.29 -2.13
CA SER A 144 -16.87 5.28 -1.37
C SER A 144 -17.28 5.80 -0.01
N THR A 145 -18.34 5.22 0.55
CA THR A 145 -18.94 5.61 1.83
C THR A 145 -18.83 4.52 2.90
N SER A 146 -18.24 3.37 2.58
CA SER A 146 -18.04 2.25 3.50
C SER A 146 -16.82 1.43 3.13
N TYR A 147 -16.31 0.64 4.11
CA TYR A 147 -15.23 -0.30 3.89
C TYR A 147 -15.52 -1.28 2.74
N PRO A 148 -16.66 -2.01 2.73
CA PRO A 148 -16.96 -2.95 1.65
C PRO A 148 -17.05 -2.28 0.28
N GLU A 149 -17.64 -1.10 0.19
CA GLU A 149 -17.74 -0.36 -1.07
C GLU A 149 -16.35 0.00 -1.61
N THR A 150 -15.45 0.49 -0.73
CA THR A 150 -14.05 0.81 -1.10
C THR A 150 -13.34 -0.41 -1.68
N ILE A 151 -13.43 -1.57 -0.99
CA ILE A 151 -12.75 -2.78 -1.43
C ILE A 151 -13.35 -3.34 -2.72
N LEU A 152 -14.69 -3.41 -2.80
CA LEU A 152 -15.35 -3.91 -4.01
C LEU A 152 -15.06 -3.02 -5.22
N LYS A 153 -15.02 -1.71 -5.04
CA LYS A 153 -14.62 -0.79 -6.10
C LYS A 153 -13.17 -1.05 -6.54
N ALA A 154 -12.25 -1.19 -5.62
CA ALA A 154 -10.83 -1.44 -5.91
C ALA A 154 -10.62 -2.75 -6.68
N VAL A 155 -11.26 -3.86 -6.26
CA VAL A 155 -11.12 -5.14 -6.97
C VAL A 155 -11.81 -5.17 -8.34
N ASN A 156 -12.76 -4.28 -8.61
CA ASN A 156 -13.46 -4.22 -9.89
C ASN A 156 -12.79 -3.27 -10.91
N LEU A 157 -11.77 -2.51 -10.53
CA LEU A 157 -11.00 -1.71 -11.48
C LEU A 157 -10.22 -2.57 -12.51
N GLY A 158 -9.91 -3.82 -12.16
CA GLY A 158 -9.11 -4.70 -13.02
C GLY A 158 -7.61 -4.62 -12.72
N ASP A 159 -6.79 -5.19 -13.61
CA ASP A 159 -5.32 -5.23 -13.50
C ASP A 159 -4.82 -5.78 -12.15
N ASP A 160 -4.12 -5.00 -11.35
CA ASP A 160 -3.51 -5.41 -10.06
C ASP A 160 -4.51 -5.21 -8.89
N THR A 161 -5.61 -5.96 -8.95
CA THR A 161 -6.79 -5.77 -8.08
C THR A 161 -6.53 -6.04 -6.61
N ASP A 162 -5.75 -7.05 -6.29
CA ASP A 162 -5.44 -7.45 -4.92
C ASP A 162 -4.55 -6.43 -4.22
N THR A 163 -3.55 -5.89 -4.92
CA THR A 163 -2.67 -4.86 -4.37
C THR A 163 -3.40 -3.53 -4.20
N VAL A 164 -4.18 -3.09 -5.21
CA VAL A 164 -4.98 -1.86 -5.10
C VAL A 164 -5.95 -1.97 -3.92
N ALA A 165 -6.65 -3.11 -3.79
CA ALA A 165 -7.58 -3.33 -2.69
C ALA A 165 -6.88 -3.42 -1.32
N ALA A 166 -5.66 -3.98 -1.24
CA ALA A 166 -4.89 -4.00 0.00
C ALA A 166 -4.46 -2.60 0.44
N VAL A 167 -4.00 -1.76 -0.51
CA VAL A 167 -3.61 -0.37 -0.22
C VAL A 167 -4.83 0.47 0.16
N ALA A 168 -5.94 0.38 -0.58
CA ALA A 168 -7.19 1.06 -0.25
C ALA A 168 -7.75 0.61 1.11
N GLY A 169 -7.77 -0.70 1.34
CA GLY A 169 -8.29 -1.32 2.56
C GLY A 169 -7.53 -0.95 3.82
N GLY A 170 -6.22 -0.75 3.71
CA GLY A 170 -5.42 -0.26 4.83
C GLY A 170 -5.89 1.11 5.33
N LEU A 171 -6.13 2.07 4.43
CA LEU A 171 -6.64 3.40 4.79
C LEU A 171 -8.14 3.35 5.15
N ALA A 172 -8.93 2.54 4.45
CA ALA A 172 -10.35 2.33 4.79
C ALA A 172 -10.51 1.77 6.21
N GLY A 173 -9.62 0.87 6.63
CA GLY A 173 -9.59 0.35 8.00
C GLY A 173 -9.33 1.44 9.05
N ILE A 174 -8.52 2.45 8.74
CA ILE A 174 -8.30 3.62 9.62
C ILE A 174 -9.58 4.45 9.74
N ILE A 175 -10.31 4.65 8.64
CA ILE A 175 -11.50 5.51 8.59
C ILE A 175 -12.71 4.82 9.20
N TYR A 176 -12.96 3.57 8.84
CA TYR A 176 -14.20 2.84 9.16
C TYR A 176 -14.07 1.90 10.37
N GLY A 177 -12.85 1.69 10.87
CA GLY A 177 -12.59 0.78 11.98
C GLY A 177 -12.75 -0.71 11.63
N LEU A 178 -12.52 -1.56 12.63
CA LEU A 178 -12.70 -3.01 12.50
C LEU A 178 -14.17 -3.39 12.24
N GLU A 179 -15.08 -2.65 12.85
CA GLU A 179 -16.53 -2.85 12.74
C GLU A 179 -17.05 -2.55 11.33
N GLY A 180 -16.29 -1.80 10.52
CA GLY A 180 -16.60 -1.54 9.13
C GLY A 180 -16.31 -2.72 8.21
N ILE A 181 -15.53 -3.69 8.66
CA ILE A 181 -15.13 -4.86 7.86
C ILE A 181 -16.21 -5.97 8.03
N PRO A 182 -16.77 -6.53 6.95
CA PRO A 182 -17.76 -7.60 7.06
C PRO A 182 -17.24 -8.82 7.81
N ASP A 183 -18.02 -9.34 8.75
CA ASP A 183 -17.66 -10.50 9.58
C ASP A 183 -17.28 -11.73 8.75
N ASN A 184 -17.98 -11.96 7.62
CA ASN A 184 -17.70 -13.07 6.72
C ASN A 184 -16.33 -12.92 6.02
N TRP A 185 -15.82 -11.71 5.81
CA TRP A 185 -14.48 -11.48 5.27
C TRP A 185 -13.42 -11.76 6.35
N LEU A 186 -13.65 -11.25 7.55
CA LEU A 186 -12.78 -11.55 8.70
C LEU A 186 -12.72 -13.04 9.00
N ALA A 187 -13.86 -13.75 8.85
CA ALA A 187 -13.90 -15.20 9.07
C ALA A 187 -13.04 -16.00 8.10
N GLN A 188 -12.84 -15.51 6.88
CA GLN A 188 -12.05 -16.16 5.83
C GLN A 188 -10.56 -15.81 5.86
N LEU A 189 -10.16 -14.83 6.68
CA LEU A 189 -8.76 -14.41 6.79
C LEU A 189 -7.90 -15.56 7.32
N ARG A 190 -6.86 -15.91 6.57
CA ARG A 190 -5.94 -17.02 6.89
C ARG A 190 -4.84 -16.54 7.84
N HIS A 191 -4.34 -17.42 8.67
CA HIS A 191 -3.18 -17.20 9.53
C HIS A 191 -3.33 -16.00 10.49
N LYS A 192 -4.50 -15.88 11.11
CA LYS A 192 -4.84 -14.78 12.03
C LYS A 192 -3.87 -14.66 13.19
N GLU A 193 -3.40 -15.77 13.74
CA GLU A 193 -2.48 -15.83 14.86
C GLU A 193 -1.15 -15.10 14.56
N LEU A 194 -0.70 -15.16 13.30
CA LEU A 194 0.49 -14.42 12.88
C LEU A 194 0.21 -12.92 12.89
N LEU A 195 -0.94 -12.49 12.36
CA LEU A 195 -1.32 -11.08 12.36
C LEU A 195 -1.45 -10.55 13.79
N GLU A 196 -2.16 -11.27 14.66
CA GLU A 196 -2.33 -10.92 16.09
C GLU A 196 -0.98 -10.81 16.80
N SER A 197 -0.01 -11.69 16.49
CA SER A 197 1.34 -11.63 17.05
C SER A 197 2.15 -10.42 16.62
N CYS A 198 1.75 -9.73 15.56
CA CYS A 198 2.41 -8.53 15.02
C CYS A 198 1.74 -7.22 15.46
N LEU A 199 0.58 -7.27 16.10
CA LEU A 199 -0.10 -6.09 16.67
C LEU A 199 0.65 -5.64 17.94
N PHE A 200 0.80 -4.33 18.13
CA PHE A 200 1.51 -3.74 19.27
C PHE A 200 0.53 -3.21 20.28
#